data_ed24ef10c68f032804587ce189dbde97
#
_entry.id   ed24ef10c68f032804587ce189dbde97
#
_cell.length_a   1.000
_cell.length_b   1.000
_cell.length_c   1.000
_cell.angle_alpha   90.00
_cell.angle_beta   90.00
_cell.angle_gamma   90.00
#
_symmetry.space_group_name_H-M   'P 1'
#
loop_
_entity.id
_entity.type
_entity.pdbx_description
1 polymer ?
#
loop_
_entity_poly.entity_id
_entity_poly.type
_entity_poly.pdbx_seq_one_letter_code
_entity_poly.pdbx_strand_id
1 'polypeptide(L)'
;MKFIKSLLAGAAGIALVATSLSGIANAGSHGWQPTKPVDFIIMAGKGGGADKMARLMQAIVEEENLSNRPLVPTNKSGGSGAEALVAAKNAADPDHTIMVTLNSFFTTPLRNPGIKVDIQTFAPVGRMAEDTFLLWVHKDSGITSISEFLTKVKAEGNKWIMGGTGKNSEDNIITDHLNKEYGLNIKYIPYKGGGAVAKDLAGKQINSSVNNPSEALGFYEAGTVIPLVAFTDKRLPMFPNVPTLGEVFVGGKQAPWAYYMQRAVVGAPGMSEKAQAYYTDLFTKVYNSKKWQAYKSKKSLMGEFMAGDELKAYWTRQVDNHRAILKASGAIK
;
A
#
# COMPACT_ATOMS: atom_id res chain seq x y z
N MET A 1 -40.50 40.18 72.04
CA MET A 1 -39.95 41.50 71.76
C MET A 1 -39.64 41.56 70.26
N LYS A 2 -40.43 42.32 69.57
CA LYS A 2 -40.16 43.36 68.59
C LYS A 2 -39.38 42.94 67.32
N PHE A 3 -40.09 42.88 66.23
CA PHE A 3 -40.15 43.85 65.07
C PHE A 3 -39.03 43.61 64.02
N ILE A 4 -39.14 43.65 62.74
CA ILE A 4 -40.02 44.31 61.73
C ILE A 4 -39.78 43.70 60.40
N LYS A 5 -40.83 43.51 59.65
CA LYS A 5 -41.09 43.53 58.20
C LYS A 5 -40.02 44.17 57.27
N SER A 6 -39.79 43.59 56.11
CA SER A 6 -40.13 44.30 54.87
C SER A 6 -40.19 43.35 53.66
N LEU A 7 -41.25 43.48 52.92
CA LEU A 7 -41.49 42.96 51.55
C LEU A 7 -40.54 43.66 50.55
N LEU A 8 -40.07 42.91 49.52
CA LEU A 8 -40.04 43.50 48.19
C LEU A 8 -40.13 42.35 47.17
N ALA A 9 -41.10 42.47 46.31
CA ALA A 9 -41.35 41.64 45.14
C ALA A 9 -40.32 41.94 44.04
N GLY A 10 -39.87 40.93 43.33
CA GLY A 10 -39.01 41.08 42.19
C GLY A 10 -39.18 39.93 41.20
N ALA A 11 -39.70 40.27 40.05
CA ALA A 11 -40.20 39.51 38.94
C ALA A 11 -39.38 38.30 38.50
N ALA A 12 -40.08 37.23 38.19
CA ALA A 12 -39.60 36.04 37.47
C ALA A 12 -39.25 36.39 36.05
N GLY A 13 -37.93 36.40 35.75
CA GLY A 13 -37.41 36.40 34.39
C GLY A 13 -37.01 34.98 34.00
N ILE A 14 -37.87 34.28 33.25
CA ILE A 14 -37.52 33.01 32.60
C ILE A 14 -36.58 33.36 31.42
N ALA A 15 -35.31 33.21 31.63
CA ALA A 15 -34.33 33.22 30.52
C ALA A 15 -34.42 31.86 29.80
N LEU A 16 -35.07 31.81 28.65
CA LEU A 16 -34.92 30.72 27.69
C LEU A 16 -33.46 30.76 27.22
N VAL A 17 -32.64 29.83 27.73
CA VAL A 17 -31.33 29.52 27.14
C VAL A 17 -31.63 28.69 25.90
N ALA A 18 -31.70 29.34 24.76
CA ALA A 18 -31.61 28.67 23.47
C ALA A 18 -30.22 28.11 23.33
N THR A 19 -30.01 26.84 23.66
CA THR A 19 -28.84 26.07 23.27
C THR A 19 -28.88 25.90 21.76
N SER A 20 -28.30 26.85 21.04
CA SER A 20 -27.91 26.64 19.66
C SER A 20 -26.88 25.50 19.66
N LEU A 21 -27.30 24.28 19.26
CA LEU A 21 -26.38 23.27 18.77
C LEU A 21 -25.73 23.85 17.52
N SER A 22 -24.66 24.58 17.73
CA SER A 22 -23.69 24.86 16.68
C SER A 22 -23.07 23.53 16.35
N GLY A 23 -23.59 22.86 15.31
CA GLY A 23 -22.87 21.82 14.64
C GLY A 23 -21.51 22.38 14.30
N ILE A 24 -20.46 21.87 14.94
CA ILE A 24 -19.09 22.14 14.56
C ILE A 24 -18.94 21.50 13.18
N ALA A 25 -19.30 22.25 12.14
CA ALA A 25 -18.80 22.00 10.80
C ALA A 25 -17.29 22.18 10.93
N ASN A 26 -16.58 21.07 10.98
CA ASN A 26 -15.13 21.04 10.85
C ASN A 26 -14.82 21.41 9.39
N ALA A 27 -15.01 22.70 9.07
CA ALA A 27 -14.55 23.30 7.84
C ALA A 27 -13.02 23.23 7.90
N GLY A 28 -12.44 22.20 7.28
CA GLY A 28 -11.01 22.12 7.10
C GLY A 28 -10.51 23.45 6.55
N SER A 29 -9.39 23.93 7.06
CA SER A 29 -8.77 25.25 6.80
C SER A 29 -8.44 25.53 5.32
N HIS A 30 -8.81 24.63 4.39
CA HIS A 30 -8.38 24.66 2.99
C HIS A 30 -9.34 25.34 2.02
N GLY A 31 -10.54 25.73 2.47
CA GLY A 31 -11.53 26.46 1.63
C GLY A 31 -12.04 25.70 0.40
N TRP A 32 -11.74 24.40 0.26
CA TRP A 32 -12.21 23.50 -0.80
C TRP A 32 -12.69 22.17 -0.20
N GLN A 33 -13.74 21.63 -0.78
CA GLN A 33 -14.27 20.30 -0.49
C GLN A 33 -14.82 19.68 -1.76
N PRO A 34 -14.83 18.34 -1.90
CA PRO A 34 -15.40 17.68 -3.06
C PRO A 34 -16.89 18.00 -3.19
N THR A 35 -17.31 18.38 -4.39
CA THR A 35 -18.72 18.73 -4.72
C THR A 35 -19.49 17.56 -5.29
N LYS A 36 -18.82 16.50 -5.70
CA LYS A 36 -19.36 15.26 -6.25
C LYS A 36 -18.56 14.04 -5.75
N PRO A 37 -19.00 12.79 -6.00
CA PRO A 37 -18.23 11.60 -5.68
C PRO A 37 -16.81 11.65 -6.25
N VAL A 38 -15.83 11.15 -5.49
CA VAL A 38 -14.40 11.19 -5.84
C VAL A 38 -14.01 9.87 -6.45
N ASP A 39 -13.49 9.87 -7.67
CA ASP A 39 -12.92 8.69 -8.30
C ASP A 39 -11.68 8.22 -7.53
N PHE A 40 -11.76 7.02 -6.95
CA PHE A 40 -10.67 6.44 -6.18
C PHE A 40 -10.08 5.26 -6.94
N ILE A 41 -9.15 5.56 -7.86
CA ILE A 41 -8.51 4.58 -8.72
C ILE A 41 -7.59 3.67 -7.90
N ILE A 42 -7.68 2.36 -8.10
CA ILE A 42 -6.82 1.36 -7.48
C ILE A 42 -5.93 0.76 -8.56
N MET A 43 -4.62 0.97 -8.45
CA MET A 43 -3.60 0.52 -9.41
C MET A 43 -3.30 -0.99 -9.28
N ALA A 44 -4.31 -1.79 -8.92
CA ALA A 44 -4.18 -3.22 -8.67
C ALA A 44 -5.48 -3.97 -8.95
N GLY A 45 -5.37 -5.29 -9.07
CA GLY A 45 -6.53 -6.18 -9.19
C GLY A 45 -7.30 -6.33 -7.88
N LYS A 46 -8.56 -6.76 -7.98
CA LYS A 46 -9.43 -7.03 -6.83
C LYS A 46 -8.84 -8.10 -5.92
N GLY A 47 -9.00 -7.92 -4.61
CA GLY A 47 -8.55 -8.86 -3.58
C GLY A 47 -7.06 -8.80 -3.24
N GLY A 48 -6.25 -8.02 -3.97
CA GLY A 48 -4.85 -7.74 -3.64
C GLY A 48 -4.68 -6.77 -2.48
N GLY A 49 -3.44 -6.59 -2.03
CA GLY A 49 -3.13 -5.73 -0.87
C GLY A 49 -3.61 -4.29 -1.05
N ALA A 50 -3.37 -3.67 -2.22
CA ALA A 50 -3.82 -2.31 -2.50
C ALA A 50 -5.34 -2.17 -2.56
N ASP A 51 -6.06 -3.16 -3.09
CA ASP A 51 -7.53 -3.16 -3.13
C ASP A 51 -8.12 -3.22 -1.72
N LYS A 52 -7.61 -4.15 -0.89
CA LYS A 52 -8.04 -4.27 0.51
C LYS A 52 -7.77 -2.98 1.30
N MET A 53 -6.61 -2.37 1.09
CA MET A 53 -6.22 -1.13 1.73
C MET A 53 -7.11 0.05 1.30
N ALA A 54 -7.35 0.22 -0.01
CA ALA A 54 -8.17 1.30 -0.53
C ALA A 54 -9.61 1.23 0.00
N ARG A 55 -10.20 0.03 0.04
CA ARG A 55 -11.55 -0.18 0.58
C ARG A 55 -11.62 0.03 2.09
N LEU A 56 -10.57 -0.30 2.82
CA LEU A 56 -10.50 0.04 4.24
C LEU A 56 -10.43 1.56 4.45
N MET A 57 -9.61 2.28 3.68
CA MET A 57 -9.54 3.74 3.76
C MET A 57 -10.88 4.39 3.41
N GLN A 58 -11.56 3.90 2.36
CA GLN A 58 -12.93 4.31 2.04
C GLN A 58 -13.87 4.10 3.22
N ALA A 59 -13.87 2.90 3.81
CA ALA A 59 -14.75 2.58 4.93
C ALA A 59 -14.48 3.48 6.15
N ILE A 60 -13.21 3.78 6.46
CA ILE A 60 -12.85 4.72 7.54
C ILE A 60 -13.40 6.12 7.24
N VAL A 61 -13.24 6.60 6.00
CA VAL A 61 -13.74 7.93 5.58
C VAL A 61 -15.26 8.01 5.76
N GLU A 62 -16.00 6.96 5.41
CA GLU A 62 -17.46 6.89 5.55
C GLU A 62 -17.89 6.79 7.02
N GLU A 63 -17.33 5.87 7.79
CA GLU A 63 -17.70 5.61 9.17
C GLU A 63 -17.38 6.77 10.13
N GLU A 64 -16.27 7.46 9.88
CA GLU A 64 -15.83 8.61 10.68
C GLU A 64 -16.33 9.95 10.11
N ASN A 65 -17.14 9.93 9.04
CA ASN A 65 -17.71 11.12 8.37
C ASN A 65 -16.63 12.15 7.98
N LEU A 66 -15.48 11.69 7.47
CA LEU A 66 -14.33 12.54 7.16
C LEU A 66 -14.49 13.32 5.85
N SER A 67 -15.43 12.94 4.97
CA SER A 67 -15.69 13.61 3.70
C SER A 67 -17.21 13.77 3.48
N ASN A 68 -17.59 14.90 2.90
CA ASN A 68 -18.99 15.18 2.52
C ASN A 68 -19.42 14.47 1.22
N ARG A 69 -18.49 13.82 0.54
CA ARG A 69 -18.74 13.03 -0.68
C ARG A 69 -18.03 11.68 -0.58
N PRO A 70 -18.63 10.62 -1.14
CA PRO A 70 -18.05 9.29 -1.06
C PRO A 70 -16.81 9.15 -1.95
N LEU A 71 -15.85 8.33 -1.50
CA LEU A 71 -14.79 7.80 -2.35
C LEU A 71 -15.33 6.59 -3.12
N VAL A 72 -15.11 6.52 -4.42
CA VAL A 72 -15.62 5.44 -5.29
C VAL A 72 -14.44 4.58 -5.81
N PRO A 73 -14.12 3.45 -5.14
CA PRO A 73 -12.98 2.61 -5.50
C PRO A 73 -13.20 1.88 -6.83
N THR A 74 -12.29 2.07 -7.78
CA THR A 74 -12.32 1.42 -9.10
C THR A 74 -10.97 0.80 -9.43
N ASN A 75 -10.92 -0.53 -9.63
CA ASN A 75 -9.69 -1.24 -9.97
C ASN A 75 -9.31 -1.06 -11.45
N LYS A 76 -8.06 -0.67 -11.71
CA LYS A 76 -7.44 -0.54 -13.03
C LYS A 76 -6.05 -1.18 -13.00
N SER A 77 -5.98 -2.47 -13.29
CA SER A 77 -4.75 -3.27 -13.14
C SER A 77 -4.02 -3.60 -14.45
N GLY A 78 -4.57 -3.20 -15.58
CA GLY A 78 -4.04 -3.51 -16.91
C GLY A 78 -2.62 -3.00 -17.12
N GLY A 79 -1.78 -3.78 -17.83
CA GLY A 79 -0.42 -3.39 -18.19
C GLY A 79 0.50 -3.12 -17.01
N SER A 80 0.39 -3.90 -15.92
CA SER A 80 1.14 -3.68 -14.66
C SER A 80 0.97 -2.26 -14.11
N GLY A 81 -0.28 -1.77 -14.11
CA GLY A 81 -0.64 -0.45 -13.61
C GLY A 81 -0.64 0.68 -14.65
N ALA A 82 -0.25 0.41 -15.90
CA ALA A 82 -0.31 1.42 -16.97
C ALA A 82 -1.72 1.98 -17.17
N GLU A 83 -2.75 1.13 -17.11
CA GLU A 83 -4.16 1.52 -17.21
C GLU A 83 -4.54 2.57 -16.15
N ALA A 84 -4.13 2.37 -14.89
CA ALA A 84 -4.41 3.30 -13.81
C ALA A 84 -3.70 4.65 -14.02
N LEU A 85 -2.40 4.59 -14.38
CA LEU A 85 -1.60 5.79 -14.64
C LEU A 85 -2.17 6.63 -15.78
N VAL A 86 -2.57 6.00 -16.89
CA VAL A 86 -3.14 6.69 -18.02
C VAL A 86 -4.52 7.24 -17.68
N ALA A 87 -5.34 6.49 -16.93
CA ALA A 87 -6.66 6.96 -16.51
C ALA A 87 -6.55 8.18 -15.59
N ALA A 88 -5.66 8.16 -14.60
CA ALA A 88 -5.45 9.30 -13.71
C ALA A 88 -4.84 10.50 -14.43
N LYS A 89 -3.87 10.27 -15.34
CA LYS A 89 -3.29 11.33 -16.18
C LYS A 89 -4.32 12.05 -17.03
N ASN A 90 -5.29 11.33 -17.56
CA ASN A 90 -6.32 11.84 -18.45
C ASN A 90 -7.64 12.14 -17.70
N ALA A 91 -7.60 12.31 -16.38
CA ALA A 91 -8.78 12.63 -15.61
C ALA A 91 -9.42 13.93 -16.09
N ALA A 92 -10.71 13.89 -16.40
CA ALA A 92 -11.47 15.08 -16.83
C ALA A 92 -11.63 16.10 -15.69
N ASP A 93 -11.57 15.62 -14.42
CA ASP A 93 -11.63 16.45 -13.24
C ASP A 93 -10.54 15.99 -12.24
N PRO A 94 -9.37 16.61 -12.30
CA PRO A 94 -8.25 16.25 -11.43
C PRO A 94 -8.53 16.41 -9.94
N ASP A 95 -9.33 17.41 -9.54
CA ASP A 95 -9.66 17.67 -8.14
C ASP A 95 -10.56 16.58 -7.53
N HIS A 96 -11.27 15.81 -8.36
CA HIS A 96 -12.12 14.69 -7.93
C HIS A 96 -11.55 13.32 -8.33
N THR A 97 -10.24 13.24 -8.60
CA THR A 97 -9.59 11.98 -9.01
C THR A 97 -8.33 11.75 -8.17
N ILE A 98 -8.36 10.69 -7.37
CA ILE A 98 -7.22 10.23 -6.57
C ILE A 98 -6.92 8.77 -6.90
N MET A 99 -5.69 8.33 -6.63
CA MET A 99 -5.25 6.97 -6.96
C MET A 99 -4.39 6.35 -5.85
N VAL A 100 -4.68 5.10 -5.50
CA VAL A 100 -3.78 4.26 -4.68
C VAL A 100 -2.69 3.67 -5.57
N THR A 101 -1.43 3.85 -5.16
CA THR A 101 -0.25 3.44 -5.92
C THR A 101 0.54 2.31 -5.27
N LEU A 102 1.39 1.71 -6.10
CA LEU A 102 2.40 0.69 -5.81
C LEU A 102 3.74 1.15 -6.37
N ASN A 103 4.81 0.35 -6.27
CA ASN A 103 6.07 0.67 -6.96
C ASN A 103 5.95 0.65 -8.49
N SER A 104 4.92 0.01 -9.03
CA SER A 104 4.58 0.13 -10.45
C SER A 104 4.27 1.59 -10.87
N PHE A 105 3.99 2.49 -9.94
CA PHE A 105 3.98 3.94 -10.16
C PHE A 105 5.32 4.46 -10.67
N PHE A 106 6.44 3.90 -10.20
CA PHE A 106 7.80 4.22 -10.66
C PHE A 106 8.22 3.36 -11.85
N THR A 107 8.01 2.04 -11.74
CA THR A 107 8.59 1.08 -12.68
C THR A 107 7.88 1.04 -14.01
N THR A 108 6.57 1.27 -14.06
CA THR A 108 5.81 1.19 -15.31
C THR A 108 6.16 2.29 -16.30
N PRO A 109 6.30 3.57 -15.94
CA PRO A 109 6.80 4.60 -16.85
C PRO A 109 8.23 4.35 -17.33
N LEU A 110 9.10 3.81 -16.47
CA LEU A 110 10.48 3.47 -16.85
C LEU A 110 10.55 2.36 -17.91
N ARG A 111 9.67 1.36 -17.81
CA ARG A 111 9.62 0.22 -18.74
C ARG A 111 8.81 0.49 -20.01
N ASN A 112 7.84 1.38 -19.91
CA ASN A 112 6.94 1.72 -21.00
C ASN A 112 6.85 3.25 -21.17
N PRO A 113 7.92 3.90 -21.69
CA PRO A 113 7.91 5.35 -21.87
C PRO A 113 6.84 5.81 -22.87
N GLY A 114 6.31 4.90 -23.68
CA GLY A 114 5.22 5.20 -24.64
C GLY A 114 3.92 5.65 -24.00
N ILE A 115 3.66 5.37 -22.71
CA ILE A 115 2.49 5.91 -22.00
C ILE A 115 2.60 7.40 -21.71
N LYS A 116 3.81 7.98 -21.84
CA LYS A 116 4.09 9.41 -21.64
C LYS A 116 3.53 9.93 -20.31
N VAL A 117 3.80 9.22 -19.23
CA VAL A 117 3.45 9.59 -17.85
C VAL A 117 4.68 10.10 -17.13
N ASP A 118 4.63 11.35 -16.69
CA ASP A 118 5.58 11.91 -15.73
C ASP A 118 4.95 11.88 -14.34
N ILE A 119 5.49 11.06 -13.45
CA ILE A 119 4.95 10.90 -12.10
C ILE A 119 5.12 12.16 -11.24
N GLN A 120 6.04 13.04 -11.58
CA GLN A 120 6.25 14.30 -10.85
C GLN A 120 5.09 15.29 -11.04
N THR A 121 4.24 15.06 -12.04
CA THR A 121 3.03 15.87 -12.27
C THR A 121 1.86 15.50 -11.38
N PHE A 122 1.91 14.34 -10.72
CA PHE A 122 0.88 13.92 -9.76
C PHE A 122 0.99 14.72 -8.45
N ALA A 123 -0.15 14.95 -7.79
CA ALA A 123 -0.19 15.60 -6.50
C ALA A 123 0.21 14.62 -5.36
N PRO A 124 1.18 14.98 -4.51
CA PRO A 124 1.67 14.11 -3.43
C PRO A 124 0.77 14.18 -2.19
N VAL A 125 -0.34 13.45 -2.22
CA VAL A 125 -1.37 13.46 -1.16
C VAL A 125 -0.86 12.80 0.12
N GLY A 126 -0.43 11.52 0.04
CA GLY A 126 0.11 10.86 1.22
C GLY A 126 0.59 9.43 1.00
N ARG A 127 1.82 9.11 1.46
CA ARG A 127 2.25 7.73 1.63
C ARG A 127 1.67 7.20 2.93
N MET A 128 0.79 6.22 2.83
CA MET A 128 0.09 5.63 3.96
C MET A 128 0.92 4.54 4.66
N ALA A 129 1.77 3.84 3.91
CA ALA A 129 2.63 2.79 4.42
C ALA A 129 3.68 2.37 3.38
N GLU A 130 4.58 1.51 3.83
CA GLU A 130 5.42 0.64 3.01
C GLU A 130 5.01 -0.81 3.24
N ASP A 131 4.66 -1.52 2.18
CA ASP A 131 4.34 -2.94 2.24
C ASP A 131 5.62 -3.77 2.09
N THR A 132 5.61 -4.93 2.69
CA THR A 132 6.76 -5.82 2.80
C THR A 132 6.53 -7.10 2.01
N PHE A 133 7.59 -7.86 1.76
CA PHE A 133 7.52 -9.11 1.03
C PHE A 133 8.13 -10.26 1.82
N LEU A 134 7.51 -11.43 1.67
CA LEU A 134 8.02 -12.70 2.19
C LEU A 134 8.13 -13.69 1.04
N LEU A 135 9.13 -14.57 1.13
CA LEU A 135 9.21 -15.77 0.31
C LEU A 135 8.39 -16.88 0.97
N TRP A 136 7.44 -17.43 0.24
CA TRP A 136 6.51 -18.44 0.72
C TRP A 136 6.66 -19.74 -0.03
N VAL A 137 6.47 -20.86 0.69
CA VAL A 137 6.33 -22.20 0.13
C VAL A 137 5.12 -22.90 0.74
N HIS A 138 4.63 -23.95 0.08
CA HIS A 138 3.63 -24.83 0.68
C HIS A 138 4.28 -25.65 1.83
N LYS A 139 3.57 -25.89 2.94
CA LYS A 139 4.10 -26.62 4.10
C LYS A 139 4.60 -28.03 3.73
N ASP A 140 3.94 -28.70 2.78
CA ASP A 140 4.31 -30.05 2.34
C ASP A 140 5.46 -30.05 1.32
N SER A 141 6.11 -28.92 1.04
CA SER A 141 7.30 -28.85 0.18
C SER A 141 8.51 -29.54 0.79
N GLY A 142 8.50 -29.75 2.10
CA GLY A 142 9.64 -30.24 2.88
C GLY A 142 10.75 -29.20 3.06
N ILE A 143 10.49 -27.93 2.70
CA ILE A 143 11.44 -26.81 2.82
C ILE A 143 11.06 -25.97 4.04
N THR A 144 12.00 -25.79 4.97
CA THR A 144 11.79 -25.07 6.22
C THR A 144 12.70 -23.85 6.39
N SER A 145 13.68 -23.72 5.48
CA SER A 145 14.66 -22.62 5.50
C SER A 145 14.97 -22.09 4.11
N ILE A 146 15.48 -20.85 4.05
CA ILE A 146 15.98 -20.27 2.80
C ILE A 146 17.14 -21.09 2.23
N SER A 147 18.00 -21.67 3.05
CA SER A 147 19.12 -22.50 2.61
C SER A 147 18.64 -23.76 1.88
N GLU A 148 17.66 -24.47 2.44
CA GLU A 148 17.03 -25.62 1.78
C GLU A 148 16.32 -25.21 0.49
N PHE A 149 15.63 -24.06 0.50
CA PHE A 149 14.99 -23.49 -0.70
C PHE A 149 16.01 -23.31 -1.81
N LEU A 150 17.11 -22.61 -1.55
CA LEU A 150 18.14 -22.32 -2.55
C LEU A 150 18.78 -23.59 -3.08
N THR A 151 19.03 -24.58 -2.22
CA THR A 151 19.58 -25.89 -2.61
C THR A 151 18.64 -26.63 -3.56
N LYS A 152 17.36 -26.70 -3.20
CA LYS A 152 16.34 -27.39 -4.00
C LYS A 152 16.08 -26.69 -5.33
N VAL A 153 15.95 -25.36 -5.32
CA VAL A 153 15.77 -24.57 -6.54
C VAL A 153 16.96 -24.73 -7.49
N LYS A 154 18.18 -24.74 -6.95
CA LYS A 154 19.38 -24.93 -7.75
C LYS A 154 19.43 -26.29 -8.46
N ALA A 155 18.93 -27.34 -7.80
CA ALA A 155 18.83 -28.68 -8.37
C ALA A 155 17.71 -28.79 -9.44
N GLU A 156 16.58 -28.11 -9.25
CA GLU A 156 15.43 -28.18 -10.17
C GLU A 156 15.53 -27.18 -11.34
N GLY A 157 16.27 -26.09 -11.16
CA GLY A 157 16.50 -25.06 -12.19
C GLY A 157 15.19 -24.44 -12.70
N ASN A 158 15.02 -24.39 -14.03
CA ASN A 158 13.85 -23.79 -14.68
C ASN A 158 12.54 -24.56 -14.54
N LYS A 159 12.57 -25.71 -13.88
CA LYS A 159 11.35 -26.45 -13.49
C LYS A 159 10.70 -25.85 -12.25
N TRP A 160 11.48 -25.09 -11.45
CA TRP A 160 10.95 -24.42 -10.28
C TRP A 160 10.13 -23.20 -10.67
N ILE A 161 8.87 -23.15 -10.22
CA ILE A 161 7.94 -22.08 -10.55
C ILE A 161 7.77 -21.15 -9.34
N MET A 162 8.06 -19.86 -9.53
CA MET A 162 7.74 -18.77 -8.62
C MET A 162 6.53 -18.02 -9.17
N GLY A 163 5.45 -17.95 -8.43
CA GLY A 163 4.33 -17.07 -8.74
C GLY A 163 4.48 -15.70 -8.10
N GLY A 164 4.01 -14.67 -8.78
CA GLY A 164 3.96 -13.30 -8.24
C GLY A 164 3.06 -12.39 -9.08
N THR A 165 2.79 -11.20 -8.58
CA THR A 165 1.90 -10.23 -9.24
C THR A 165 2.63 -9.45 -10.32
N GLY A 166 2.09 -9.44 -11.53
CA GLY A 166 2.59 -8.63 -12.65
C GLY A 166 3.91 -9.10 -13.24
N LYS A 167 4.14 -8.77 -14.50
CA LYS A 167 5.43 -8.97 -15.17
C LYS A 167 6.31 -7.75 -14.93
N ASN A 168 7.57 -7.97 -14.54
CA ASN A 168 8.54 -6.93 -14.19
C ASN A 168 8.00 -5.94 -13.12
N SER A 169 7.09 -6.40 -12.27
CA SER A 169 6.63 -5.72 -11.06
C SER A 169 7.44 -6.18 -9.85
N GLU A 170 7.03 -5.79 -8.68
CA GLU A 170 7.75 -5.97 -7.43
C GLU A 170 8.18 -7.42 -7.17
N ASP A 171 7.25 -8.36 -7.29
CA ASP A 171 7.50 -9.80 -7.05
C ASP A 171 8.49 -10.39 -8.08
N ASN A 172 8.41 -9.93 -9.33
CA ASN A 172 9.36 -10.34 -10.36
C ASN A 172 10.75 -9.76 -10.08
N ILE A 173 10.85 -8.49 -9.65
CA ILE A 173 12.13 -7.86 -9.28
C ILE A 173 12.80 -8.65 -8.16
N ILE A 174 12.05 -9.09 -7.14
CA ILE A 174 12.58 -9.91 -6.05
C ILE A 174 13.03 -11.28 -6.57
N THR A 175 12.25 -11.90 -7.45
CA THR A 175 12.60 -13.19 -8.07
C THR A 175 13.89 -13.05 -8.91
N ASP A 176 14.02 -11.99 -9.69
CA ASP A 176 15.21 -11.72 -10.51
C ASP A 176 16.44 -11.43 -9.63
N HIS A 177 16.24 -10.75 -8.50
CA HIS A 177 17.29 -10.56 -7.49
C HIS A 177 17.79 -11.91 -6.94
N LEU A 178 16.86 -12.80 -6.54
CA LEU A 178 17.22 -14.15 -6.06
C LEU A 178 17.97 -14.94 -7.15
N ASN A 179 17.49 -14.91 -8.39
CA ASN A 179 18.14 -15.59 -9.52
C ASN A 179 19.58 -15.10 -9.69
N LYS A 180 19.78 -13.77 -9.71
CA LYS A 180 21.10 -13.16 -9.91
C LYS A 180 22.03 -13.39 -8.73
N GLU A 181 21.56 -13.15 -7.51
CA GLU A 181 22.39 -13.17 -6.30
C GLU A 181 22.87 -14.58 -5.94
N TYR A 182 22.02 -15.59 -6.16
CA TYR A 182 22.30 -16.97 -5.80
C TYR A 182 22.54 -17.90 -6.99
N GLY A 183 22.59 -17.37 -8.21
CA GLY A 183 22.81 -18.16 -9.43
C GLY A 183 21.73 -19.18 -9.69
N LEU A 184 20.46 -18.78 -9.49
CA LEU A 184 19.28 -19.63 -9.69
C LEU A 184 18.72 -19.42 -11.11
N ASN A 185 17.81 -20.32 -11.50
CA ASN A 185 17.08 -20.23 -12.76
C ASN A 185 15.58 -20.51 -12.52
N ILE A 186 14.97 -19.68 -11.67
CA ILE A 186 13.56 -19.76 -11.31
C ILE A 186 12.70 -19.27 -12.48
N LYS A 187 11.70 -20.07 -12.88
CA LYS A 187 10.68 -19.63 -13.84
C LYS A 187 9.62 -18.79 -13.13
N TYR A 188 9.49 -17.52 -13.52
CA TYR A 188 8.47 -16.63 -12.97
C TYR A 188 7.16 -16.70 -13.76
N ILE A 189 6.02 -16.81 -13.05
CA ILE A 189 4.67 -16.74 -13.63
C ILE A 189 3.94 -15.52 -13.06
N PRO A 190 3.56 -14.55 -13.93
CA PRO A 190 2.85 -13.35 -13.50
C PRO A 190 1.35 -13.59 -13.34
N TYR A 191 0.78 -13.11 -12.25
CA TYR A 191 -0.65 -13.10 -11.93
C TYR A 191 -1.22 -11.68 -11.96
N LYS A 192 -2.56 -11.57 -11.99
CA LYS A 192 -3.26 -10.27 -11.93
C LYS A 192 -3.36 -9.69 -10.52
N GLY A 193 -3.05 -10.47 -9.48
CA GLY A 193 -3.09 -10.04 -8.07
C GLY A 193 -2.64 -11.14 -7.13
N GLY A 194 -2.05 -10.75 -5.99
CA GLY A 194 -1.40 -11.66 -5.06
C GLY A 194 -2.34 -12.65 -4.36
N GLY A 195 -3.62 -12.33 -4.24
CA GLY A 195 -4.60 -13.30 -3.73
C GLY A 195 -4.72 -14.55 -4.60
N ALA A 196 -4.61 -14.42 -5.93
CA ALA A 196 -4.57 -15.56 -6.85
C ALA A 196 -3.27 -16.34 -6.73
N VAL A 197 -2.14 -15.64 -6.58
CA VAL A 197 -0.83 -16.25 -6.32
C VAL A 197 -0.86 -17.11 -5.05
N ALA A 198 -1.35 -16.53 -3.94
CA ALA A 198 -1.44 -17.25 -2.66
C ALA A 198 -2.36 -18.48 -2.73
N LYS A 199 -3.48 -18.38 -3.47
CA LYS A 199 -4.39 -19.50 -3.71
C LYS A 199 -3.69 -20.63 -4.48
N ASP A 200 -2.96 -20.31 -5.56
CA ASP A 200 -2.29 -21.31 -6.39
C ASP A 200 -1.09 -21.95 -5.66
N LEU A 201 -0.41 -21.19 -4.78
CA LEU A 201 0.59 -21.76 -3.89
C LEU A 201 -0.04 -22.75 -2.90
N ALA A 202 -1.14 -22.37 -2.26
CA ALA A 202 -1.88 -23.23 -1.34
C ALA A 202 -2.44 -24.48 -2.05
N GLY A 203 -2.81 -24.35 -3.32
CA GLY A 203 -3.24 -25.45 -4.19
C GLY A 203 -2.10 -26.24 -4.86
N LYS A 204 -0.84 -25.96 -4.54
CA LYS A 204 0.37 -26.61 -5.11
C LYS A 204 0.49 -26.47 -6.65
N GLN A 205 -0.12 -25.45 -7.25
CA GLN A 205 -0.01 -25.19 -8.69
C GLN A 205 1.31 -24.49 -9.05
N ILE A 206 1.96 -23.89 -8.06
CA ILE A 206 3.29 -23.28 -8.12
C ILE A 206 4.12 -23.76 -6.93
N ASN A 207 5.44 -23.70 -7.06
CA ASN A 207 6.35 -24.22 -6.03
C ASN A 207 6.59 -23.22 -4.90
N SER A 208 6.61 -21.94 -5.22
CA SER A 208 6.86 -20.85 -4.28
C SER A 208 6.21 -19.57 -4.76
N SER A 209 6.10 -18.58 -3.87
CA SER A 209 5.68 -17.23 -4.23
C SER A 209 6.45 -16.17 -3.47
N VAL A 210 6.54 -15.00 -4.07
CA VAL A 210 6.83 -13.75 -3.36
C VAL A 210 5.50 -13.02 -3.21
N ASN A 211 5.03 -12.85 -1.99
CA ASN A 211 3.75 -12.19 -1.69
C ASN A 211 3.89 -11.25 -0.50
N ASN A 212 3.06 -10.22 -0.50
CA ASN A 212 2.88 -9.42 0.71
C ASN A 212 2.22 -10.26 1.82
N PRO A 213 2.54 -10.02 3.10
CA PRO A 213 1.90 -10.73 4.23
C PRO A 213 0.38 -10.74 4.15
N SER A 214 -0.23 -9.59 3.80
CA SER A 214 -1.69 -9.44 3.71
C SER A 214 -2.39 -10.37 2.72
N GLU A 215 -1.66 -10.91 1.75
CA GLU A 215 -2.20 -11.74 0.67
C GLU A 215 -2.19 -13.23 1.02
N ALA A 216 -1.16 -13.69 1.73
CA ALA A 216 -0.99 -15.09 2.13
C ALA A 216 -1.42 -15.39 3.59
N LEU A 217 -1.73 -14.35 4.40
CA LEU A 217 -2.00 -14.49 5.85
C LEU A 217 -3.05 -15.56 6.18
N GLY A 218 -4.17 -15.59 5.47
CA GLY A 218 -5.22 -16.59 5.73
C GLY A 218 -4.76 -18.04 5.49
N PHE A 219 -3.92 -18.28 4.49
CA PHE A 219 -3.33 -19.60 4.23
C PHE A 219 -2.22 -19.95 5.24
N TYR A 220 -1.50 -18.93 5.73
CA TYR A 220 -0.53 -19.12 6.81
C TYR A 220 -1.22 -19.46 8.13
N GLU A 221 -2.27 -18.71 8.52
CA GLU A 221 -3.07 -18.98 9.71
C GLU A 221 -3.72 -20.38 9.66
N ALA A 222 -4.11 -20.83 8.46
CA ALA A 222 -4.60 -22.18 8.22
C ALA A 222 -3.49 -23.26 8.19
N GLY A 223 -2.22 -22.87 8.36
CA GLY A 223 -1.08 -23.78 8.33
C GLY A 223 -0.82 -24.44 6.97
N THR A 224 -1.25 -23.81 5.87
CA THR A 224 -1.10 -24.37 4.50
C THR A 224 0.20 -23.90 3.84
N VAL A 225 0.60 -22.65 4.07
CA VAL A 225 1.85 -22.07 3.55
C VAL A 225 2.72 -21.56 4.69
N ILE A 226 4.02 -21.57 4.48
CA ILE A 226 5.00 -21.07 5.45
C ILE A 226 5.93 -20.05 4.81
N PRO A 227 6.30 -18.96 5.54
CA PRO A 227 7.29 -18.00 5.09
C PRO A 227 8.69 -18.48 5.45
N LEU A 228 9.66 -18.29 4.53
CA LEU A 228 11.05 -18.72 4.72
C LEU A 228 11.99 -17.56 5.06
N VAL A 229 11.76 -16.39 4.47
CA VAL A 229 12.60 -15.21 4.64
C VAL A 229 11.80 -13.93 4.34
N ALA A 230 12.12 -12.86 5.07
CA ALA A 230 11.59 -11.52 4.83
C ALA A 230 12.61 -10.67 4.05
N PHE A 231 12.12 -9.92 3.06
CA PHE A 231 12.92 -8.96 2.30
C PHE A 231 12.85 -7.57 2.96
N THR A 232 13.27 -7.52 4.23
CA THR A 232 13.24 -6.32 5.07
C THR A 232 14.51 -6.19 5.89
N ASP A 233 14.82 -4.98 6.39
CA ASP A 233 15.99 -4.73 7.23
C ASP A 233 15.84 -5.30 8.64
N LYS A 234 14.60 -5.53 9.09
CA LYS A 234 14.27 -6.09 10.42
C LYS A 234 13.18 -7.14 10.28
N ARG A 235 13.16 -8.11 11.18
CA ARG A 235 12.08 -9.10 11.25
C ARG A 235 10.72 -8.43 11.41
N LEU A 236 9.72 -9.00 10.77
CA LEU A 236 8.35 -8.51 10.86
C LEU A 236 7.72 -8.91 12.19
N PRO A 237 7.02 -7.99 12.90
CA PRO A 237 6.40 -8.32 14.19
C PRO A 237 5.42 -9.49 14.13
N MET A 238 4.69 -9.64 13.03
CA MET A 238 3.77 -10.78 12.80
C MET A 238 4.49 -12.11 12.50
N PHE A 239 5.77 -12.04 12.14
CA PHE A 239 6.58 -13.20 11.75
C PHE A 239 7.95 -13.18 12.48
N PRO A 240 7.97 -13.17 13.84
CA PRO A 240 9.20 -12.95 14.60
C PRO A 240 10.23 -14.07 14.42
N ASN A 241 9.78 -15.26 14.01
CA ASN A 241 10.64 -16.41 13.76
C ASN A 241 11.16 -16.47 12.32
N VAL A 242 10.68 -15.61 11.41
CA VAL A 242 11.14 -15.56 10.02
C VAL A 242 12.32 -14.60 9.93
N PRO A 243 13.51 -15.08 9.53
CA PRO A 243 14.68 -14.23 9.41
C PRO A 243 14.54 -13.26 8.24
N THR A 244 15.28 -12.16 8.29
CA THR A 244 15.52 -11.31 7.13
C THR A 244 16.60 -11.92 6.23
N LEU A 245 16.64 -11.48 4.98
CA LEU A 245 17.71 -11.93 4.06
C LEU A 245 19.10 -11.54 4.56
N GLY A 246 19.21 -10.41 5.29
CA GLY A 246 20.45 -9.96 5.91
C GLY A 246 20.93 -10.79 7.12
N GLU A 247 20.02 -11.53 7.77
CA GLU A 247 20.36 -12.40 8.92
C GLU A 247 20.84 -13.79 8.50
N VAL A 248 20.58 -14.20 7.26
CA VAL A 248 20.90 -15.56 6.81
C VAL A 248 22.25 -15.62 6.13
N PHE A 249 22.97 -16.71 6.42
CA PHE A 249 24.26 -17.00 5.81
C PHE A 249 24.08 -18.17 4.84
N VAL A 250 24.18 -17.88 3.54
CA VAL A 250 23.92 -18.87 2.49
C VAL A 250 25.03 -18.83 1.45
N GLY A 251 25.50 -20.01 1.05
CA GLY A 251 26.56 -20.12 0.04
C GLY A 251 27.87 -19.43 0.44
N GLY A 252 28.16 -19.38 1.75
CA GLY A 252 29.40 -18.76 2.24
C GLY A 252 29.35 -17.24 2.40
N LYS A 253 28.19 -16.58 2.22
CA LYS A 253 28.04 -15.13 2.34
C LYS A 253 26.71 -14.72 2.95
N GLN A 254 26.69 -13.52 3.52
CA GLN A 254 25.46 -12.74 3.73
C GLN A 254 25.25 -11.82 2.55
N ALA A 255 24.01 -11.70 2.09
CA ALA A 255 23.62 -10.77 1.03
C ALA A 255 22.41 -9.94 1.50
N PRO A 256 22.63 -8.97 2.41
CA PRO A 256 21.55 -8.14 2.93
C PRO A 256 20.92 -7.34 1.79
N TRP A 257 19.61 -7.49 1.66
CA TRP A 257 18.83 -6.77 0.68
C TRP A 257 17.39 -6.63 1.19
N ALA A 258 16.90 -5.41 1.16
CA ALA A 258 15.54 -5.09 1.54
C ALA A 258 14.80 -4.47 0.36
N TYR A 259 13.53 -4.77 0.23
CA TYR A 259 12.69 -4.22 -0.82
C TYR A 259 11.30 -3.91 -0.27
N TYR A 260 10.96 -2.64 -0.32
CA TYR A 260 9.68 -2.13 0.18
C TYR A 260 8.84 -1.61 -0.98
N MET A 261 7.53 -1.77 -0.86
CA MET A 261 6.59 -1.23 -1.82
C MET A 261 5.78 -0.10 -1.20
N GLN A 262 5.86 1.09 -1.79
CA GLN A 262 5.02 2.18 -1.33
C GLN A 262 3.54 1.83 -1.44
N ARG A 263 2.78 2.29 -0.45
CA ARG A 263 1.33 2.36 -0.45
C ARG A 263 0.96 3.83 -0.27
N ALA A 264 0.76 4.53 -1.37
CA ALA A 264 0.47 5.96 -1.34
C ALA A 264 -0.85 6.27 -2.04
N VAL A 265 -1.48 7.36 -1.61
CA VAL A 265 -2.54 8.04 -2.34
C VAL A 265 -1.93 9.24 -3.04
N VAL A 266 -2.21 9.38 -4.31
CA VAL A 266 -1.78 10.51 -5.14
C VAL A 266 -2.99 11.15 -5.81
N GLY A 267 -2.93 12.46 -6.04
CA GLY A 267 -3.93 13.15 -6.86
C GLY A 267 -3.54 13.12 -8.34
N ALA A 268 -4.53 13.22 -9.22
CA ALA A 268 -4.31 13.28 -10.65
C ALA A 268 -3.49 14.53 -11.05
N PRO A 269 -2.73 14.48 -12.16
CA PRO A 269 -2.06 15.66 -12.70
C PRO A 269 -3.01 16.83 -12.92
N GLY A 270 -2.64 18.02 -12.49
CA GLY A 270 -3.49 19.22 -12.57
C GLY A 270 -4.43 19.40 -11.38
N MET A 271 -4.38 18.54 -10.36
CA MET A 271 -5.08 18.75 -9.09
C MET A 271 -4.66 20.09 -8.47
N SER A 272 -5.64 20.89 -8.03
CA SER A 272 -5.37 22.17 -7.36
C SER A 272 -4.71 21.99 -6.00
N GLU A 273 -3.91 22.96 -5.58
CA GLU A 273 -3.27 22.95 -4.24
C GLU A 273 -4.29 22.82 -3.12
N LYS A 274 -5.47 23.43 -3.28
CA LYS A 274 -6.55 23.38 -2.29
C LYS A 274 -7.13 21.95 -2.18
N ALA A 275 -7.35 21.28 -3.30
CA ALA A 275 -7.81 19.89 -3.30
C ALA A 275 -6.73 18.95 -2.76
N GLN A 276 -5.47 19.14 -3.13
CA GLN A 276 -4.34 18.37 -2.57
C GLN A 276 -4.28 18.53 -1.04
N ALA A 277 -4.36 19.75 -0.54
CA ALA A 277 -4.32 20.04 0.89
C ALA A 277 -5.50 19.37 1.63
N TYR A 278 -6.70 19.41 1.05
CA TYR A 278 -7.87 18.71 1.58
C TYR A 278 -7.63 17.20 1.69
N TYR A 279 -7.17 16.56 0.61
CA TYR A 279 -6.92 15.13 0.64
C TYR A 279 -5.76 14.75 1.55
N THR A 280 -4.72 15.58 1.64
CA THR A 280 -3.63 15.35 2.60
C THR A 280 -4.15 15.34 4.04
N ASP A 281 -4.99 16.29 4.42
CA ASP A 281 -5.64 16.34 5.74
C ASP A 281 -6.56 15.12 5.95
N LEU A 282 -7.39 14.79 4.95
CA LEU A 282 -8.27 13.62 4.97
C LEU A 282 -7.49 12.32 5.25
N PHE A 283 -6.43 12.05 4.47
CA PHE A 283 -5.65 10.83 4.63
C PHE A 283 -4.73 10.85 5.85
N THR A 284 -4.36 12.02 6.37
CA THR A 284 -3.72 12.15 7.69
C THR A 284 -4.68 11.69 8.80
N LYS A 285 -5.95 12.06 8.75
CA LYS A 285 -6.97 11.59 9.68
C LYS A 285 -7.17 10.07 9.56
N VAL A 286 -7.29 9.56 8.34
CA VAL A 286 -7.36 8.11 8.09
C VAL A 286 -6.14 7.40 8.67
N TYR A 287 -4.93 7.91 8.43
CA TYR A 287 -3.68 7.32 8.96
C TYR A 287 -3.68 7.25 10.48
N ASN A 288 -4.16 8.30 11.16
CA ASN A 288 -4.22 8.36 12.62
C ASN A 288 -5.40 7.59 13.24
N SER A 289 -6.33 7.08 12.43
CA SER A 289 -7.48 6.33 12.92
C SER A 289 -7.07 4.99 13.57
N LYS A 290 -7.79 4.58 14.61
CA LYS A 290 -7.54 3.29 15.29
C LYS A 290 -7.64 2.11 14.32
N LYS A 291 -8.58 2.17 13.36
CA LYS A 291 -8.78 1.10 12.37
C LYS A 291 -7.59 0.96 11.43
N TRP A 292 -7.05 2.09 10.95
CA TRP A 292 -5.88 2.06 10.10
C TRP A 292 -4.65 1.53 10.85
N GLN A 293 -4.38 1.99 12.07
CA GLN A 293 -3.24 1.52 12.86
C GLN A 293 -3.33 0.02 13.18
N ALA A 294 -4.52 -0.47 13.52
CA ALA A 294 -4.76 -1.90 13.70
C ALA A 294 -4.53 -2.70 12.40
N TYR A 295 -4.97 -2.18 11.26
CA TYR A 295 -4.73 -2.81 9.96
C TYR A 295 -3.24 -2.81 9.62
N LYS A 296 -2.54 -1.66 9.78
CA LYS A 296 -1.10 -1.51 9.53
C LYS A 296 -0.31 -2.57 10.32
N SER A 297 -0.59 -2.71 11.61
CA SER A 297 0.02 -3.70 12.48
C SER A 297 -0.29 -5.14 12.01
N LYS A 298 -1.58 -5.48 11.84
CA LYS A 298 -2.03 -6.82 11.44
C LYS A 298 -1.50 -7.26 10.07
N LYS A 299 -1.16 -6.33 9.19
CA LYS A 299 -0.69 -6.63 7.82
C LYS A 299 0.81 -6.46 7.65
N SER A 300 1.55 -6.23 8.75
CA SER A 300 3.00 -5.97 8.72
C SER A 300 3.40 -4.83 7.79
N LEU A 301 2.53 -3.81 7.70
CA LEU A 301 2.85 -2.61 6.95
C LEU A 301 3.81 -1.75 7.78
N MET A 302 4.83 -1.21 7.15
CA MET A 302 5.87 -0.39 7.76
C MET A 302 5.79 1.07 7.26
N GLY A 303 6.79 1.86 7.61
CA GLY A 303 6.91 3.26 7.18
C GLY A 303 5.91 4.19 7.88
N GLU A 304 6.26 5.47 7.89
CA GLU A 304 5.44 6.52 8.48
C GLU A 304 4.69 7.30 7.38
N PHE A 305 3.68 8.07 7.79
CA PHE A 305 2.98 8.97 6.87
C PHE A 305 3.96 10.01 6.30
N MET A 306 3.85 10.27 5.00
CA MET A 306 4.70 11.21 4.30
C MET A 306 3.88 11.90 3.21
N ALA A 307 3.95 13.21 3.07
CA ALA A 307 3.15 13.98 2.12
C ALA A 307 3.94 15.15 1.51
N GLY A 308 3.37 15.87 0.57
CA GLY A 308 3.94 17.09 0.01
C GLY A 308 5.33 16.89 -0.59
N ASP A 309 6.21 17.86 -0.39
CA ASP A 309 7.55 17.88 -0.98
C ASP A 309 8.42 16.71 -0.51
N GLU A 310 8.26 16.25 0.72
CA GLU A 310 8.96 15.08 1.24
C GLU A 310 8.61 13.83 0.42
N LEU A 311 7.33 13.63 0.10
CA LEU A 311 6.86 12.53 -0.73
C LEU A 311 7.36 12.65 -2.18
N LYS A 312 7.41 13.86 -2.76
CA LYS A 312 8.02 14.07 -4.09
C LYS A 312 9.52 13.76 -4.10
N ALA A 313 10.25 14.19 -3.09
CA ALA A 313 11.66 13.85 -2.95
C ALA A 313 11.89 12.33 -2.80
N TYR A 314 11.00 11.64 -2.06
CA TYR A 314 10.99 10.19 -1.97
C TYR A 314 10.77 9.55 -3.35
N TRP A 315 9.81 10.03 -4.16
CA TRP A 315 9.57 9.51 -5.52
C TRP A 315 10.79 9.65 -6.42
N THR A 316 11.48 10.79 -6.38
CA THR A 316 12.71 10.99 -7.16
C THR A 316 13.74 9.92 -6.83
N ARG A 317 14.01 9.70 -5.54
CA ARG A 317 14.95 8.65 -5.10
C ARG A 317 14.49 7.26 -5.54
N GLN A 318 13.18 6.97 -5.45
CA GLN A 318 12.64 5.66 -5.86
C GLN A 318 12.71 5.43 -7.36
N VAL A 319 12.52 6.46 -8.20
CA VAL A 319 12.71 6.35 -9.65
C VAL A 319 14.17 5.97 -9.96
N ASP A 320 15.12 6.62 -9.32
CA ASP A 320 16.55 6.35 -9.58
C ASP A 320 16.93 4.94 -9.10
N ASN A 321 16.48 4.54 -7.91
CA ASN A 321 16.70 3.20 -7.39
C ASN A 321 16.11 2.12 -8.31
N HIS A 322 14.85 2.28 -8.72
CA HIS A 322 14.19 1.31 -9.60
C HIS A 322 14.80 1.30 -11.01
N ARG A 323 15.25 2.45 -11.53
CA ARG A 323 15.99 2.49 -12.79
C ARG A 323 17.27 1.66 -12.71
N ALA A 324 18.02 1.78 -11.62
CA ALA A 324 19.23 0.98 -11.41
C ALA A 324 18.90 -0.53 -11.32
N ILE A 325 17.87 -0.92 -10.58
CA ILE A 325 17.41 -2.30 -10.45
C ILE A 325 16.98 -2.87 -11.81
N LEU A 326 16.14 -2.14 -12.55
CA LEU A 326 15.61 -2.57 -13.85
C LEU A 326 16.73 -2.67 -14.92
N LYS A 327 17.72 -1.78 -14.89
CA LYS A 327 18.93 -1.91 -15.74
C LYS A 327 19.73 -3.14 -15.36
N ALA A 328 19.96 -3.37 -14.08
CA ALA A 328 20.74 -4.51 -13.59
C ALA A 328 20.09 -5.87 -13.92
N SER A 329 18.76 -5.93 -14.03
CA SER A 329 18.01 -7.12 -14.45
C SER A 329 17.83 -7.23 -15.97
N GLY A 330 18.26 -6.23 -16.76
CA GLY A 330 18.05 -6.19 -18.20
C GLY A 330 16.61 -5.87 -18.63
N ALA A 331 15.75 -5.45 -17.71
CA ALA A 331 14.37 -5.10 -18.00
C ALA A 331 14.22 -3.77 -18.75
N ILE A 332 15.21 -2.90 -18.66
CA ILE A 332 15.37 -1.67 -19.45
C ILE A 332 16.84 -1.50 -19.88
N LYS A 333 17.07 -0.67 -20.90
CA LYS A 333 18.41 -0.32 -21.42
C LYS A 333 19.10 0.76 -20.58
#